data_b15811c1df703696661ffab4cbbcca49
#
_entry.id   b15811c1df703696661ffab4cbbcca49
#
_cell.length_a   1.000
_cell.length_b   1.000
_cell.length_c   1.000
_cell.angle_alpha   90.00
_cell.angle_beta   90.00
_cell.angle_gamma   90.00
#
_symmetry.space_group_name_H-M   'P 1'
#
loop_
_entity.id
_entity.type
_entity.pdbx_description
1 polymer ?
#
loop_
_entity_poly.entity_id
_entity_poly.type
_entity_poly.pdbx_seq_one_letter_code
_entity_poly.pdbx_strand_id
1 'polypeptide(L)'
;MFQPTRLKPLFHPGKLLVAPTAIEALRSNSVPVISVVLRHIAGDWGIVSEDDKRQNDVSIATGLRLISIYRLPDQTRILVITEWDRSNTTIERIADVAPGSEARPAQPANRRHPAWPKADYVQEGRA
;
A
#
# COMPACT_ATOMS: atom_id res chain seq x y z
N MET A 1 1.24 -33.64 -10.78
CA MET A 1 2.44 -33.14 -10.15
C MET A 1 2.30 -31.69 -9.76
N PHE A 2 2.81 -31.34 -8.60
CA PHE A 2 2.70 -29.98 -8.14
C PHE A 2 3.60 -29.05 -8.97
N GLN A 3 3.01 -27.97 -9.45
CA GLN A 3 3.74 -26.99 -10.23
C GLN A 3 3.84 -25.74 -9.38
N PRO A 4 5.03 -25.30 -9.04
CA PRO A 4 5.15 -24.08 -8.23
C PRO A 4 4.51 -22.91 -8.96
N THR A 5 3.76 -22.14 -8.21
CA THR A 5 3.18 -20.92 -8.76
C THR A 5 4.30 -19.93 -8.99
N ARG A 6 4.39 -19.44 -10.21
CA ARG A 6 5.36 -18.41 -10.50
C ARG A 6 4.72 -17.07 -10.26
N LEU A 7 5.40 -16.27 -9.45
CA LEU A 7 4.96 -14.91 -9.21
C LEU A 7 5.27 -14.09 -10.45
N LYS A 8 4.28 -13.40 -10.95
CA LYS A 8 4.49 -12.47 -12.05
C LYS A 8 4.30 -11.07 -11.53
N PRO A 9 5.39 -10.35 -11.26
CA PRO A 9 5.24 -8.98 -10.77
C PRO A 9 4.64 -8.10 -11.85
N LEU A 10 3.68 -7.28 -11.45
CA LEU A 10 3.03 -6.35 -12.35
C LEU A 10 3.81 -5.05 -12.45
N PHE A 11 4.74 -4.82 -11.54
CA PHE A 11 5.57 -3.61 -11.52
C PHE A 11 6.76 -3.84 -10.61
N HIS A 12 7.73 -2.95 -10.69
CA HIS A 12 8.88 -2.98 -9.81
C HIS A 12 8.59 -2.14 -8.57
N PRO A 13 8.87 -2.65 -7.38
CA PRO A 13 8.63 -1.86 -6.17
C PRO A 13 9.70 -0.81 -5.91
N GLY A 14 10.83 -0.89 -6.58
CA GLY A 14 11.94 0.01 -6.32
C GLY A 14 12.55 -0.25 -4.96
N LYS A 15 13.08 0.79 -4.34
CA LYS A 15 13.72 0.67 -3.04
C LYS A 15 12.66 0.47 -1.96
N LEU A 16 12.88 -0.46 -1.06
CA LEU A 16 11.92 -0.72 0.02
C LEU A 16 12.26 0.12 1.23
N LEU A 17 11.29 0.87 1.72
CA LEU A 17 11.45 1.71 2.89
C LEU A 17 10.42 1.23 3.92
N VAL A 18 10.88 0.58 4.96
CA VAL A 18 9.98 -0.04 5.94
C VAL A 18 10.08 0.70 7.26
N ALA A 19 8.98 1.28 7.70
CA ALA A 19 8.96 2.01 8.97
C ALA A 19 9.19 1.05 10.14
N PRO A 20 9.89 1.49 11.19
CA PRO A 20 10.13 0.62 12.35
C PRO A 20 8.86 0.08 12.97
N THR A 21 7.77 0.87 13.02
CA THR A 21 6.51 0.39 13.57
C THR A 21 5.91 -0.70 12.71
N ALA A 22 6.11 -0.64 11.40
CA ALA A 22 5.65 -1.69 10.50
C ALA A 22 6.46 -2.97 10.71
N ILE A 23 7.77 -2.84 10.86
CA ILE A 23 8.64 -3.99 11.11
C ILE A 23 8.18 -4.71 12.37
N GLU A 24 7.92 -3.93 13.43
CA GLU A 24 7.49 -4.51 14.69
C GLU A 24 6.14 -5.22 14.58
N ALA A 25 5.19 -4.60 13.90
CA ALA A 25 3.87 -5.18 13.72
C ALA A 25 3.95 -6.49 12.93
N LEU A 26 4.74 -6.48 11.87
CA LEU A 26 4.90 -7.68 11.05
C LEU A 26 5.56 -8.79 11.84
N ARG A 27 6.61 -8.45 12.61
CA ARG A 27 7.30 -9.43 13.41
C ARG A 27 6.37 -10.04 14.46
N SER A 28 5.56 -9.21 15.12
CA SER A 28 4.63 -9.68 16.15
C SER A 28 3.59 -10.63 15.58
N ASN A 29 3.31 -10.53 14.29
CA ASN A 29 2.32 -11.38 13.65
C ASN A 29 2.96 -12.51 12.84
N SER A 30 4.28 -12.64 12.93
CA SER A 30 5.03 -13.67 12.21
C SER A 30 4.81 -13.58 10.69
N VAL A 31 4.69 -12.36 10.18
CA VAL A 31 4.50 -12.12 8.75
C VAL A 31 5.80 -11.51 8.20
N PRO A 32 6.51 -12.20 7.31
CA PRO A 32 7.73 -11.64 6.74
C PRO A 32 7.43 -10.44 5.85
N VAL A 33 8.30 -9.44 5.89
CA VAL A 33 8.15 -8.26 5.04
C VAL A 33 8.02 -8.66 3.57
N ILE A 34 8.83 -9.64 3.15
CA ILE A 34 8.83 -10.04 1.74
C ILE A 34 7.46 -10.56 1.30
N SER A 35 6.71 -11.22 2.19
CA SER A 35 5.40 -11.73 1.80
C SER A 35 4.43 -10.60 1.48
N VAL A 36 4.55 -9.48 2.19
CA VAL A 36 3.73 -8.30 1.94
C VAL A 36 4.09 -7.70 0.58
N VAL A 37 5.40 -7.58 0.32
CA VAL A 37 5.88 -7.03 -0.95
C VAL A 37 5.42 -7.90 -2.12
N LEU A 38 5.52 -9.22 -1.98
CA LEU A 38 5.13 -10.13 -3.05
C LEU A 38 3.63 -10.03 -3.37
N ARG A 39 2.80 -9.89 -2.35
CA ARG A 39 1.36 -9.69 -2.57
C ARG A 39 1.11 -8.40 -3.35
N HIS A 40 1.78 -7.34 -2.92
CA HIS A 40 1.59 -6.02 -3.52
C HIS A 40 1.98 -6.01 -5.01
N ILE A 41 3.16 -6.52 -5.34
CA ILE A 41 3.62 -6.49 -6.73
C ILE A 41 2.88 -7.49 -7.62
N ALA A 42 2.19 -8.45 -7.02
CA ALA A 42 1.36 -9.38 -7.78
C ALA A 42 -0.06 -8.87 -8.00
N GLY A 43 -0.39 -7.70 -7.48
CA GLY A 43 -1.72 -7.12 -7.67
C GLY A 43 -2.74 -7.56 -6.63
N ASP A 44 -2.28 -8.12 -5.52
CA ASP A 44 -3.18 -8.44 -4.40
C ASP A 44 -3.19 -7.21 -3.50
N TRP A 45 -4.16 -6.34 -3.73
CA TRP A 45 -4.20 -5.03 -3.07
C TRP A 45 -4.71 -5.08 -1.63
N GLY A 46 -5.11 -6.24 -1.15
CA GLY A 46 -5.59 -6.40 0.22
C GLY A 46 -6.99 -5.87 0.43
N ILE A 47 -7.16 -5.09 1.49
CA ILE A 47 -8.49 -4.67 1.91
C ILE A 47 -8.88 -3.26 1.46
N VAL A 48 -8.21 -2.73 0.45
CA VAL A 48 -8.63 -1.44 -0.10
C VAL A 48 -10.00 -1.58 -0.75
N SER A 49 -10.68 -0.45 -0.96
CA SER A 49 -12.01 -0.46 -1.56
C SER A 49 -11.95 -0.96 -3.01
N GLU A 50 -13.11 -1.34 -3.54
CA GLU A 50 -13.17 -1.78 -4.94
C GLU A 50 -12.77 -0.65 -5.88
N ASP A 51 -13.12 0.58 -5.55
CA ASP A 51 -12.71 1.72 -6.36
C ASP A 51 -11.19 1.87 -6.35
N ASP A 52 -10.57 1.68 -5.19
CA ASP A 52 -9.12 1.78 -5.09
C ASP A 52 -8.44 0.65 -5.84
N LYS A 53 -9.03 -0.55 -5.82
CA LYS A 53 -8.48 -1.65 -6.61
C LYS A 53 -8.48 -1.31 -8.10
N ARG A 54 -9.59 -0.75 -8.57
CA ARG A 54 -9.68 -0.32 -9.97
C ARG A 54 -8.69 0.79 -10.28
N GLN A 55 -8.52 1.71 -9.34
CA GLN A 55 -7.54 2.79 -9.52
C GLN A 55 -6.13 2.21 -9.63
N ASN A 56 -5.80 1.21 -8.81
CA ASN A 56 -4.50 0.57 -8.89
C ASN A 56 -4.28 -0.07 -10.27
N ASP A 57 -5.31 -0.72 -10.79
CA ASP A 57 -5.18 -1.35 -12.10
C ASP A 57 -4.91 -0.31 -13.18
N VAL A 58 -5.57 0.84 -13.09
CA VAL A 58 -5.31 1.94 -14.01
C VAL A 58 -3.89 2.47 -13.79
N SER A 59 -3.47 2.56 -12.54
CA SER A 59 -2.17 3.12 -12.19
C SER A 59 -1.01 2.29 -12.70
N ILE A 60 -1.18 0.98 -12.81
CA ILE A 60 -0.16 0.12 -13.40
C ILE A 60 0.10 0.56 -14.83
N ALA A 61 -0.96 0.79 -15.58
CA ALA A 61 -0.85 1.16 -16.99
C ALA A 61 -0.42 2.60 -17.20
N THR A 62 -0.79 3.50 -16.28
CA THR A 62 -0.59 4.93 -16.48
C THR A 62 0.54 5.52 -15.66
N GLY A 63 1.21 4.72 -14.85
CA GLY A 63 2.35 5.24 -14.08
C GLY A 63 1.93 6.14 -12.93
N LEU A 64 0.89 5.76 -12.21
CA LEU A 64 0.47 6.48 -11.02
C LEU A 64 0.81 5.66 -9.78
N ARG A 65 0.58 6.25 -8.61
CA ARG A 65 0.87 5.62 -7.34
C ARG A 65 0.00 4.39 -7.13
N LEU A 66 0.56 3.37 -6.47
CA LEU A 66 -0.14 2.12 -6.16
C LEU A 66 -0.22 1.96 -4.65
N ILE A 67 -1.38 1.56 -4.15
CA ILE A 67 -1.62 1.48 -2.71
C ILE A 67 -2.28 0.16 -2.36
N SER A 68 -1.70 -0.55 -1.39
CA SER A 68 -2.30 -1.74 -0.81
C SER A 68 -2.47 -1.54 0.69
N ILE A 69 -3.44 -2.23 1.28
CA ILE A 69 -3.60 -2.27 2.72
C ILE A 69 -3.84 -3.73 3.10
N TYR A 70 -3.04 -4.24 4.04
CA TYR A 70 -3.17 -5.62 4.50
C TYR A 70 -3.50 -5.64 5.98
N ARG A 71 -4.42 -6.53 6.35
CA ARG A 71 -4.76 -6.71 7.76
C ARG A 71 -3.99 -7.89 8.30
N LEU A 72 -3.27 -7.68 9.39
CA LEU A 72 -2.51 -8.74 10.04
C LEU A 72 -3.43 -9.54 10.98
N PRO A 73 -3.00 -10.72 11.43
CA PRO A 73 -3.85 -11.54 12.30
C PRO A 73 -4.36 -10.84 13.55
N ASP A 74 -3.59 -9.89 14.10
CA ASP A 74 -4.02 -9.15 15.29
C ASP A 74 -4.82 -7.90 14.94
N GLN A 75 -5.28 -7.78 13.68
CA GLN A 75 -6.08 -6.68 13.17
C GLN A 75 -5.28 -5.41 12.88
N THR A 76 -3.98 -5.40 13.11
CA THR A 76 -3.14 -4.27 12.71
C THR A 76 -3.17 -4.16 11.18
N ARG A 77 -3.22 -2.94 10.67
CA ARG A 77 -3.24 -2.72 9.23
C ARG A 77 -1.91 -2.16 8.77
N ILE A 78 -1.45 -2.68 7.64
CA ILE A 78 -0.18 -2.26 7.04
C ILE A 78 -0.48 -1.59 5.70
N LEU A 79 0.06 -0.41 5.53
CA LEU A 79 -0.11 0.37 4.30
C LEU A 79 1.13 0.21 3.45
N VAL A 80 0.96 -0.08 2.18
CA VAL A 80 2.07 -0.25 1.23
C VAL A 80 1.83 0.68 0.05
N ILE A 81 2.75 1.60 -0.19
CA ILE A 81 2.60 2.58 -1.24
C ILE A 81 3.82 2.55 -2.15
N THR A 82 3.60 2.34 -3.46
CA THR A 82 4.65 2.45 -4.45
C THR A 82 4.48 3.77 -5.19
N GLU A 83 5.55 4.55 -5.28
CA GLU A 83 5.49 5.86 -5.93
C GLU A 83 5.26 5.73 -7.42
N TRP A 84 4.78 6.82 -8.02
CA TRP A 84 4.37 6.83 -9.42
C TRP A 84 5.51 6.45 -10.37
N ASP A 85 6.74 6.84 -10.04
CA ASP A 85 7.90 6.54 -10.89
C ASP A 85 8.56 5.21 -10.54
N ARG A 86 7.94 4.45 -9.63
CA ARG A 86 8.44 3.15 -9.15
C ARG A 86 9.81 3.27 -8.50
N SER A 87 10.14 4.45 -7.97
CA SER A 87 11.44 4.66 -7.32
C SER A 87 11.52 3.99 -5.97
N ASN A 88 10.40 3.89 -5.27
CA ASN A 88 10.41 3.26 -3.95
C ASN A 88 9.02 2.80 -3.55
N THR A 89 9.00 1.88 -2.59
CA THR A 89 7.77 1.39 -1.96
C THR A 89 7.94 1.56 -0.46
N THR A 90 7.01 2.26 0.15
CA THR A 90 7.02 2.52 1.59
C THR A 90 6.03 1.58 2.26
N ILE A 91 6.43 1.00 3.38
CA ILE A 91 5.60 0.10 4.17
C ILE A 91 5.45 0.70 5.56
N GLU A 92 4.22 0.99 5.95
CA GLU A 92 3.95 1.66 7.21
C GLU A 92 2.79 1.00 7.94
N ARG A 93 2.79 1.14 9.25
CA ARG A 93 1.67 0.68 10.06
C ARG A 93 0.65 1.81 10.12
N ILE A 94 -0.60 1.47 9.86
CA ILE A 94 -1.67 2.46 10.01
C ILE A 94 -2.03 2.49 11.48
N ALA A 95 -1.87 3.66 12.10
CA ALA A 95 -2.19 3.81 13.51
C ALA A 95 -3.69 3.70 13.71
N ASP A 96 -4.09 3.04 14.81
CA ASP A 96 -5.49 2.96 15.16
C ASP A 96 -5.98 4.34 15.53
N VAL A 97 -7.19 4.66 15.12
CA VAL A 97 -7.80 5.92 15.44
C VAL A 97 -8.74 5.69 16.62
N ALA A 98 -8.52 6.41 17.69
CA ALA A 98 -9.40 6.28 18.85
C ALA A 98 -10.79 6.75 18.47
N PRO A 99 -11.82 6.16 19.06
CA PRO A 99 -13.18 6.60 18.77
C PRO A 99 -13.31 8.09 18.99
N GLY A 100 -13.83 8.77 17.98
CA GLY A 100 -14.02 10.21 18.06
C GLY A 100 -12.84 11.04 17.68
N SER A 101 -11.70 10.44 17.40
CA SER A 101 -10.52 11.20 17.01
C SER A 101 -10.23 11.03 15.54
N GLU A 102 -11.20 10.92 14.75
CA GLU A 102 -11.02 10.63 13.37
C GLU A 102 -10.29 11.65 12.71
N ALA A 103 -9.50 11.33 12.19
CA ALA A 103 -8.73 12.24 11.53
C ALA A 103 -8.89 12.32 10.08
N ARG A 104 -9.19 12.07 10.13
CA ARG A 104 -8.95 12.11 9.24
C ARG A 104 -8.58 11.96 8.29
N PRO A 105 -8.65 12.07 8.10
CA PRO A 105 -8.30 11.94 7.30
C PRO A 105 -7.82 11.80 6.37
N ALA A 106 -7.83 11.85 6.41
CA ALA A 106 -7.22 11.68 5.74
C ALA A 106 -6.77 11.70 4.75
N GLN A 107 -6.91 11.91 4.57
CA GLN A 107 -6.29 11.89 3.88
C GLN A 107 -5.88 12.14 3.19
N PRO A 108 -6.04 12.35 3.13
CA PRO A 108 -5.47 12.54 2.43
C PRO A 108 -5.49 12.64 1.58
N ALA A 109 -5.88 12.87 1.79
CA ALA A 109 -5.65 12.72 1.22
C ALA A 109 -5.79 12.84 0.61
N ASN A 110 -6.31 12.97 0.49
CA ASN A 110 -6.22 12.86 -0.01
C ASN A 110 -6.34 12.91 -0.40
N ARG A 111 -6.63 12.75 -0.38
CA ARG A 111 -6.61 12.72 -0.73
C ARG A 111 -6.46 12.68 -1.35
N ARG A 112 -6.58 12.57 -1.41
CA ARG A 112 -6.42 12.56 -2.01
C ARG A 112 -5.84 12.60 -2.42
N HIS A 113 -5.83 12.66 -2.46
CA HIS A 113 -5.18 12.55 -2.90
C HIS A 113 -4.77 12.70 -3.50
N PRO A 114 -4.70 12.59 -3.42
CA PRO A 114 -4.33 12.60 -3.96
C PRO A 114 -4.22 12.10 -4.61
N ALA A 115 -4.35 11.76 -4.22
CA ALA A 115 -4.11 11.28 -4.62
C ALA A 115 -3.83 10.98 -5.53
N TRP A 116 -3.97 10.13 -4.85
CA TRP A 116 -3.96 9.98 -6.29
C TRP A 116 -4.09 11.32 -7.00
N PRO A 117 -4.38 11.49 -7.64
CA PRO A 117 -4.55 12.26 -8.36
C PRO A 117 -4.64 12.74 -9.00
N LYS A 118 -4.70 12.92 -9.00
CA LYS A 118 -4.66 13.35 -9.46
C LYS A 118 -4.03 13.96 -9.68
N ALA A 119 -3.91 14.06 -9.91
CA ALA A 119 -3.35 14.35 -9.89
C ALA A 119 -3.16 14.98 -9.32
N ASP A 120 -3.53 14.99 -8.80
CA ASP A 120 -3.14 15.26 -8.00
C ASP A 120 -2.86 15.08 -7.34
N TYR A 121 -3.24 15.02 -7.26
CA TYR A 121 -2.77 14.56 -6.47
C TYR A 121 -1.95 14.63 -6.38
N VAL A 122 -1.73 15.00 -6.72
CA VAL A 122 -0.89 14.91 -6.44
C VAL A 122 -0.46 15.54 -5.97
N GLN A 123 -0.61 15.90 -5.59
CA GLN A 123 -0.19 16.17 -4.98
C GLN A 123 -0.04 16.42 -4.24
N GLU A 124 -0.37 16.66 -3.82
CA GLU A 124 -0.15 16.58 -3.12
C GLU A 124 0.22 16.61 -2.57
N GLY A 125 0.08 16.99 -2.49
CA GLY A 125 0.65 16.72 -2.09
C GLY A 125 0.78 16.81 -1.61
N ARG A 126 0.59 17.05 -1.58
CA ARG A 126 0.76 16.79 -1.24
C ARG A 126 0.99 16.83 -1.02
N ALA A 127 0.62 17.10 -1.08
CA ALA A 127 0.85 16.89 -0.94
C ALA A 127 0.76 16.95 -0.97
#